data_38e869c52784bc8b078e8fd865ee3328
#
_entry.id   38e869c52784bc8b078e8fd865ee3328
#
_cell.length_a   1.000
_cell.length_b   1.000
_cell.length_c   1.000
_cell.angle_alpha   90.00
_cell.angle_beta   90.00
_cell.angle_gamma   90.00
#
_symmetry.space_group_name_H-M   'P 1'
#
loop_
_entity.id
_entity.type
_entity.pdbx_description
1 polymer ?
#
loop_
_entity_poly.entity_id
_entity_poly.type
_entity_poly.pdbx_seq_one_letter_code
_entity_poly.pdbx_strand_id
1 'polypeptide(L)'
;MKLTWIGHSCFKLESNGYTLILDPYEDNYVPGLAPVRERADAVFCSHEHSDHNGRETVTLKQDSAPSPFTVTEIHTWHDEAQGTKRGTNCIRIFDDGSYRVAHLGDLGCELEPEQTEQLKGLDA
;
A
#
# COMPACT_ATOMS: atom_id res chain seq x y z
N MET A 1 7.77 8.53 -11.70
CA MET A 1 6.86 8.19 -10.59
C MET A 1 6.96 9.24 -9.50
N LYS A 2 5.86 9.59 -8.91
CA LYS A 2 5.82 10.51 -7.76
C LYS A 2 5.25 9.78 -6.55
N LEU A 3 5.96 9.84 -5.42
CA LEU A 3 5.53 9.27 -4.14
C LEU A 3 5.20 10.41 -3.18
N THR A 4 3.99 10.39 -2.61
CA THR A 4 3.53 11.38 -1.62
C THR A 4 3.09 10.66 -0.35
N TRP A 5 3.62 11.06 0.80
CA TRP A 5 3.13 10.61 2.10
C TRP A 5 1.93 11.46 2.51
N ILE A 6 0.79 10.82 2.77
CA ILE A 6 -0.43 11.48 3.21
C ILE A 6 -0.50 11.54 4.73
N GLY A 7 -0.18 10.44 5.37
CA GLY A 7 -0.15 10.32 6.82
C GLY A 7 -0.24 8.86 7.24
N HIS A 8 0.27 8.52 8.43
CA HIS A 8 0.35 7.15 8.94
C HIS A 8 1.02 6.25 7.90
N SER A 9 0.38 5.15 7.50
CA SER A 9 0.85 4.28 6.42
C SER A 9 0.21 4.60 5.06
N CYS A 10 -0.49 5.74 4.95
CA CYS A 10 -1.17 6.13 3.72
C CYS A 10 -0.25 6.88 2.79
N PHE A 11 -0.08 6.36 1.58
CA PHE A 11 0.74 6.94 0.52
C PHE A 11 -0.04 7.06 -0.78
N LYS A 12 0.39 8.03 -1.60
CA LYS A 12 -0.08 8.19 -2.97
C LYS A 12 1.07 7.97 -3.94
N LEU A 13 0.86 7.12 -4.93
CA LEU A 13 1.77 6.91 -6.07
C LEU A 13 1.13 7.44 -7.34
N GLU A 14 1.89 8.19 -8.12
CA GLU A 14 1.43 8.74 -9.40
C GLU A 14 2.47 8.42 -10.48
N SER A 15 2.00 7.88 -11.60
CA SER A 15 2.82 7.62 -12.79
C SER A 15 1.96 7.70 -14.04
N ASN A 16 2.43 8.43 -15.06
CA ASN A 16 1.75 8.57 -16.35
C ASN A 16 0.25 8.95 -16.24
N GLY A 17 -0.09 9.84 -15.31
CA GLY A 17 -1.46 10.27 -15.08
C GLY A 17 -2.35 9.27 -14.31
N TYR A 18 -1.81 8.15 -13.89
CA TYR A 18 -2.50 7.14 -13.08
C TYR A 18 -2.13 7.30 -11.60
N THR A 19 -3.13 7.26 -10.73
CA THR A 19 -2.97 7.49 -9.29
C THR A 19 -3.39 6.28 -8.48
N LEU A 20 -2.53 5.83 -7.57
CA LEU A 20 -2.82 4.81 -6.57
C LEU A 20 -2.82 5.43 -5.17
N ILE A 21 -3.74 4.98 -4.32
CA ILE A 21 -3.71 5.23 -2.87
C ILE A 21 -3.45 3.92 -2.15
N LEU A 22 -2.51 3.95 -1.21
CA LEU A 22 -2.07 2.79 -0.42
C LEU A 22 -2.46 3.02 1.03
N ASP A 23 -3.06 2.01 1.66
CA ASP A 23 -3.43 1.96 3.07
C ASP A 23 -4.09 3.25 3.60
N PRO A 24 -5.20 3.72 2.99
CA PRO A 24 -5.95 4.83 3.57
C PRO A 24 -6.55 4.44 4.92
N TYR A 25 -6.50 5.33 5.89
CA TYR A 25 -7.11 5.10 7.20
C TYR A 25 -8.55 5.62 7.24
N GLU A 26 -9.39 4.94 8.04
CA GLU A 26 -10.76 5.39 8.32
C GLU A 26 -10.74 6.71 9.12
N ASP A 27 -11.82 7.47 8.99
CA ASP A 27 -11.98 8.74 9.72
C ASP A 27 -11.87 8.52 11.24
N ASN A 28 -11.10 9.38 11.90
CA ASN A 28 -10.89 9.39 13.35
C ASN A 28 -10.13 8.17 13.92
N TYR A 29 -9.63 7.29 13.07
CA TYR A 29 -8.88 6.11 13.52
C TYR A 29 -7.42 6.40 13.87
N VAL A 30 -6.83 7.42 13.27
CA VAL A 30 -5.45 7.84 13.56
C VAL A 30 -5.48 9.22 14.21
N PRO A 31 -5.27 9.32 15.53
CA PRO A 31 -5.35 10.60 16.23
C PRO A 31 -4.36 11.64 15.68
N GLY A 32 -4.83 12.87 15.52
CA GLY A 32 -4.00 13.98 15.08
C GLY A 32 -3.82 14.11 13.58
N LEU A 33 -4.34 13.18 12.77
CA LEU A 33 -4.32 13.28 11.32
C LEU A 33 -5.68 13.73 10.76
N ALA A 34 -5.62 14.56 9.73
CA ALA A 34 -6.81 14.95 8.98
C ALA A 34 -7.39 13.75 8.23
N PRO A 35 -8.70 13.69 7.98
CA PRO A 35 -9.30 12.64 7.19
C PRO A 35 -8.68 12.54 5.79
N VAL A 36 -8.50 11.32 5.31
CA VAL A 36 -8.11 11.08 3.91
C VAL A 36 -9.27 11.48 3.01
N ARG A 37 -8.99 12.29 1.99
CA ARG A 37 -9.96 12.71 0.98
C ARG A 37 -9.22 12.80 -0.36
N GLU A 38 -9.10 11.64 -1.01
CA GLU A 38 -8.34 11.51 -2.25
C GLU A 38 -9.22 10.96 -3.37
N ARG A 39 -8.84 11.28 -4.60
CA ARG A 39 -9.42 10.70 -5.80
C ARG A 39 -8.34 9.94 -6.53
N ALA A 40 -8.60 8.68 -6.89
CA ALA A 40 -7.59 7.79 -7.45
C ALA A 40 -8.17 6.83 -8.48
N ASP A 41 -7.28 6.22 -9.25
CA ASP A 41 -7.64 5.17 -10.18
C ASP A 41 -7.78 3.82 -9.48
N ALA A 42 -7.01 3.60 -8.42
CA ALA A 42 -7.09 2.38 -7.62
C ALA A 42 -6.67 2.61 -6.16
N VAL A 43 -7.11 1.71 -5.28
CA VAL A 43 -6.75 1.66 -3.86
C VAL A 43 -6.25 0.27 -3.53
N PHE A 44 -5.17 0.19 -2.77
CA PHE A 44 -4.62 -1.06 -2.26
C PHE A 44 -4.48 -0.98 -0.74
N CYS A 45 -4.92 -2.03 -0.05
CA CYS A 45 -4.76 -2.15 1.40
C CYS A 45 -3.91 -3.38 1.71
N SER A 46 -2.96 -3.23 2.62
CA SER A 46 -2.04 -4.31 3.00
C SER A 46 -2.72 -5.36 3.88
N HIS A 47 -3.71 -4.93 4.66
CA HIS A 47 -4.52 -5.78 5.55
C HIS A 47 -5.79 -5.04 5.98
N GLU A 48 -6.67 -5.71 6.73
CA GLU A 48 -8.02 -5.25 7.04
C GLU A 48 -8.16 -4.62 8.45
N HIS A 49 -7.19 -3.81 8.87
CA HIS A 49 -7.31 -2.98 10.06
C HIS A 49 -7.78 -1.58 9.67
N SER A 50 -8.58 -0.94 10.52
CA SER A 50 -9.24 0.34 10.21
C SER A 50 -8.30 1.51 9.98
N ASP A 51 -7.08 1.42 10.46
CA ASP A 51 -6.03 2.39 10.18
C ASP A 51 -5.30 2.14 8.83
N HIS A 52 -5.71 1.09 8.09
CA HIS A 52 -5.13 0.72 6.78
C HIS A 52 -6.16 0.42 5.68
N ASN A 53 -7.44 0.27 6.00
CA ASN A 53 -8.45 -0.19 5.03
C ASN A 53 -9.61 0.77 4.80
N GLY A 54 -9.40 2.06 5.02
CA GLY A 54 -10.39 3.11 4.80
C GLY A 54 -10.68 3.40 3.33
N ARG A 55 -10.99 2.38 2.54
CA ARG A 55 -11.25 2.48 1.09
C ARG A 55 -12.34 3.49 0.76
N GLU A 56 -13.32 3.65 1.63
CA GLU A 56 -14.45 4.58 1.48
C GLU A 56 -14.00 6.06 1.51
N THR A 57 -12.81 6.36 2.00
CA THR A 57 -12.26 7.72 2.02
C THR A 57 -11.69 8.15 0.67
N VAL A 58 -11.55 7.20 -0.26
CA VAL A 58 -11.00 7.42 -1.60
C VAL A 58 -12.12 7.33 -2.62
N THR A 59 -12.27 8.37 -3.43
CA THR A 59 -13.20 8.36 -4.58
C THR A 59 -12.49 7.77 -5.79
N LEU A 60 -12.98 6.62 -6.28
CA LEU A 60 -12.43 6.01 -7.48
C LEU A 60 -12.91 6.72 -8.73
N LYS A 61 -11.99 6.96 -9.67
CA LYS A 61 -12.30 7.47 -11.00
C LYS A 61 -13.05 6.40 -11.80
N GLN A 62 -14.05 6.82 -12.60
CA GLN A 62 -14.88 5.88 -13.36
C GLN A 62 -14.23 5.42 -14.66
N ASP A 63 -13.51 6.30 -15.36
CA ASP A 63 -12.94 6.06 -16.68
C ASP A 63 -11.41 6.08 -16.63
N SER A 64 -10.82 5.17 -15.83
CA SER A 64 -9.37 5.09 -15.70
C SER A 64 -8.75 4.46 -16.96
N ALA A 65 -7.61 5.02 -17.39
CA ALA A 65 -6.74 4.40 -18.36
C ALA A 65 -6.16 3.09 -17.79
N PRO A 66 -5.60 2.19 -18.64
CA PRO A 66 -4.88 1.03 -18.13
C PRO A 66 -3.76 1.43 -17.19
N SER A 67 -3.58 0.68 -16.10
CA SER A 67 -2.54 0.94 -15.12
C SER A 67 -1.14 0.79 -15.74
N PRO A 68 -0.23 1.74 -15.52
CA PRO A 68 1.17 1.59 -15.92
C PRO A 68 1.96 0.69 -14.97
N PHE A 69 1.34 0.28 -13.85
CA PHE A 69 2.03 -0.48 -12.82
C PHE A 69 1.88 -1.99 -13.01
N THR A 70 3.00 -2.71 -12.91
CA THR A 70 3.01 -4.12 -12.57
C THR A 70 3.06 -4.24 -11.06
N VAL A 71 2.13 -4.99 -10.47
CA VAL A 71 2.02 -5.15 -9.02
C VAL A 71 2.41 -6.57 -8.63
N THR A 72 3.41 -6.71 -7.76
CA THR A 72 3.81 -7.98 -7.17
C THR A 72 3.37 -8.02 -5.72
N GLU A 73 2.72 -9.11 -5.31
CA GLU A 73 2.27 -9.32 -3.93
C GLU A 73 3.14 -10.34 -3.23
N ILE A 74 3.54 -10.02 -2.00
CA ILE A 74 4.28 -10.92 -1.11
C ILE A 74 3.46 -11.04 0.17
N HIS A 75 2.89 -12.23 0.40
CA HIS A 75 2.07 -12.49 1.59
C HIS A 75 2.96 -12.74 2.80
N THR A 76 2.71 -12.01 3.87
CA THR A 76 3.44 -12.05 5.12
C THR A 76 2.49 -12.03 6.32
N TRP A 77 3.04 -11.91 7.51
CA TRP A 77 2.27 -11.82 8.75
C TRP A 77 2.45 -10.46 9.42
N HIS A 78 1.41 -10.00 10.12
CA HIS A 78 1.44 -8.79 10.94
C HIS A 78 2.00 -9.07 12.35
N ASP A 79 2.53 -10.27 12.59
CA ASP A 79 3.12 -10.68 13.85
C ASP A 79 4.20 -11.78 13.64
N GLU A 80 4.91 -12.10 14.69
CA GLU A 80 5.94 -13.14 14.72
C GLU A 80 5.38 -14.56 14.94
N ALA A 81 4.07 -14.68 15.07
CA ALA A 81 3.37 -15.94 15.42
C ALA A 81 2.47 -16.46 14.28
N GLN A 82 2.89 -16.27 13.03
CA GLN A 82 2.17 -16.72 11.82
C GLN A 82 0.72 -16.22 11.75
N GLY A 83 0.49 -14.97 12.14
CA GLY A 83 -0.80 -14.31 12.04
C GLY A 83 -1.76 -14.62 13.18
N THR A 84 -1.36 -15.39 14.18
CA THR A 84 -2.26 -15.78 15.28
C THR A 84 -2.61 -14.62 16.22
N LYS A 85 -1.80 -13.56 16.24
CA LYS A 85 -2.00 -12.39 17.11
C LYS A 85 -2.68 -11.22 16.37
N ARG A 86 -2.19 -10.87 15.18
CA ARG A 86 -2.61 -9.67 14.44
C ARG A 86 -3.02 -9.95 13.00
N GLY A 87 -2.93 -11.19 12.54
CA GLY A 87 -3.37 -11.63 11.23
C GLY A 87 -2.33 -11.50 10.14
N THR A 88 -2.81 -11.44 8.91
CA THR A 88 -2.01 -11.39 7.70
C THR A 88 -1.59 -9.97 7.35
N ASN A 89 -0.58 -9.85 6.50
CA ASN A 89 -0.13 -8.62 5.88
C ASN A 89 0.26 -8.90 4.42
N CYS A 90 0.20 -7.91 3.57
CA CYS A 90 0.63 -8.03 2.18
C CYS A 90 1.61 -6.90 1.84
N ILE A 91 2.83 -7.28 1.49
CA ILE A 91 3.78 -6.35 0.87
C ILE A 91 3.43 -6.26 -0.61
N ARG A 92 3.42 -5.05 -1.16
CA ARG A 92 3.24 -4.86 -2.61
C ARG A 92 4.38 -4.07 -3.20
N ILE A 93 4.88 -4.56 -4.34
CA ILE A 93 5.87 -3.88 -5.16
C ILE A 93 5.15 -3.31 -6.37
N PHE A 94 5.29 -2.01 -6.60
CA PHE A 94 4.72 -1.28 -7.72
C PHE A 94 5.86 -0.89 -8.67
N ASP A 95 5.79 -1.38 -9.90
CA ASP A 95 6.82 -1.16 -10.92
C ASP A 95 6.17 -0.52 -12.14
N ASP A 96 6.60 0.69 -12.51
CA ASP A 96 6.09 1.41 -13.69
C ASP A 96 7.00 1.26 -14.92
N GLY A 97 7.97 0.37 -14.86
CA GLY A 97 8.97 0.16 -15.90
C GLY A 97 10.22 1.01 -15.77
N SER A 98 10.18 2.07 -14.95
CA SER A 98 11.33 2.96 -14.69
C SER A 98 11.73 2.94 -13.22
N TYR A 99 10.77 2.82 -12.31
CA TYR A 99 10.98 2.83 -10.86
C TYR A 99 10.20 1.71 -10.19
N ARG A 100 10.78 1.17 -9.11
CA ARG A 100 10.18 0.13 -8.28
C ARG A 100 10.05 0.62 -6.84
N VAL A 101 8.84 0.60 -6.32
CA VAL A 101 8.54 1.04 -4.95
C VAL A 101 7.82 -0.09 -4.22
N ALA A 102 8.24 -0.40 -2.99
CA ALA A 102 7.55 -1.36 -2.14
C ALA A 102 6.83 -0.67 -0.99
N HIS A 103 5.59 -1.09 -0.73
CA HIS A 103 4.86 -0.74 0.47
C HIS A 103 4.78 -1.97 1.37
N LEU A 104 5.36 -1.90 2.56
CA LEU A 104 5.52 -3.06 3.44
C LEU A 104 4.29 -3.32 4.32
N GLY A 105 3.31 -2.40 4.33
CA GLY A 105 2.16 -2.48 5.22
C GLY A 105 2.60 -2.48 6.69
N ASP A 106 2.04 -3.38 7.47
CA ASP A 106 2.44 -3.61 8.87
C ASP A 106 3.20 -4.93 8.99
N LEU A 107 4.31 -5.03 8.28
CA LEU A 107 5.18 -6.21 8.35
C LEU A 107 5.60 -6.49 9.79
N GLY A 108 5.23 -7.66 10.30
CA GLY A 108 5.46 -8.04 11.70
C GLY A 108 6.25 -9.34 11.88
N CYS A 109 6.84 -9.88 10.82
CA CYS A 109 7.62 -11.11 10.85
C CYS A 109 8.93 -10.97 10.08
N GLU A 110 9.84 -11.92 10.29
CA GLU A 110 11.01 -12.05 9.44
C GLU A 110 10.61 -12.53 8.04
N LEU A 111 11.35 -12.09 7.04
CA LEU A 111 11.13 -12.49 5.66
C LEU A 111 11.93 -13.75 5.32
N GLU A 112 11.30 -14.62 4.56
CA GLU A 112 12.00 -15.77 3.96
C GLU A 112 13.02 -15.31 2.90
N PRO A 113 14.06 -16.12 2.60
CA PRO A 113 15.07 -15.74 1.62
C PRO A 113 14.50 -15.36 0.24
N GLU A 114 13.48 -16.07 -0.24
CA GLU A 114 12.84 -15.78 -1.52
C GLU A 114 12.08 -14.45 -1.49
N GLN A 115 11.45 -14.11 -0.37
CA GLN A 115 10.76 -12.83 -0.18
C GLN A 115 11.75 -11.67 -0.17
N THR A 116 12.87 -11.85 0.53
CA THR A 116 13.95 -10.85 0.57
C THR A 116 14.55 -10.64 -0.82
N GLU A 117 14.71 -11.70 -1.61
CA GLU A 117 15.22 -11.59 -2.98
C GLU A 117 14.31 -10.74 -3.87
N GLN A 118 13.00 -10.87 -3.73
CA GLN A 118 12.03 -10.07 -4.49
C GLN A 118 12.11 -8.57 -4.17
N LEU A 119 12.58 -8.21 -2.97
CA LEU A 119 12.70 -6.82 -2.51
C LEU A 119 14.03 -6.17 -2.91
N LYS A 120 14.89 -6.85 -3.65
CA LYS A 120 16.12 -6.24 -4.16
C LYS A 120 15.85 -5.32 -5.33
N GLY A 121 16.71 -4.31 -5.47
CA GLY A 121 16.64 -3.36 -6.60
C GLY A 121 15.45 -2.41 -6.53
N LEU A 122 14.95 -2.10 -5.35
CA LEU A 122 13.94 -1.08 -5.13
C LEU A 122 14.56 0.32 -5.18
N ASP A 123 13.76 1.30 -5.65
CA ASP A 123 14.12 2.72 -5.61
C ASP A 123 13.62 3.36 -4.28
N ALA A 124 12.52 2.84 -3.72
CA ALA A 124 11.98 3.25 -2.42
C ALA A 124 11.13 2.14 -1.79
#